data_4ee7c78811cd3bacea76df48bf5b2c36
#
_entry.id   4ee7c78811cd3bacea76df48bf5b2c36
#
_cell.length_a   1.000
_cell.length_b   1.000
_cell.length_c   1.000
_cell.angle_alpha   90.00
_cell.angle_beta   90.00
_cell.angle_gamma   90.00
#
_symmetry.space_group_name_H-M   'P 1'
#
loop_
_entity.id
_entity.type
_entity.pdbx_description
1 polymer ?
#
loop_
_entity_poly.entity_id
_entity_poly.type
_entity_poly.pdbx_seq_one_letter_code
_entity_poly.pdbx_strand_id
1 'polypeptide(L)'
;MRGKAPNHINRATMKRALVCAILLAMPVRSAAPSQAQRLAAGSRLAENARVRAALEWLDHNLSSINDTQVRLTEIPAPPFQEGARAAALGEVLTEAGLDLHTDKVGNVIGELRGVNDNEIVLLSAHIDTVFPAGTNVKVHGDGNRMTAPGISDNGTGIAALVAIARAMESAHVKPVRTILFAGNVGEEGEGNLRGMRELVETYRSKLKAVVVLDGSGTDHVTTKALASRRLEATITGPGGHSWSDFGMPNPINALIRGSVRFINTKVPSGPRTTFNIGEIEGGTSVNSVPYEAKIKVDIRSENEEELGRLESALRESIAAGVRDEMAPPRDRSKGNLEWKVDLLGSRPGGELSNDSPLLAALRAADEVVGNQSRLERSSTDANIPLSLGIDAISIGAGGMGGGAHSLQEWYDATGRETGLKRALLTVLGISGVAEEKTR
;
A
#
# COMPACT_ATOMS: atom_id res chain seq x y z
N MET A 1 6.20 -62.66 -78.11
CA MET A 1 5.93 -61.61 -79.20
C MET A 1 5.92 -60.27 -78.45
N ARG A 2 6.91 -59.52 -78.71
CA ARG A 2 6.90 -58.10 -79.18
C ARG A 2 5.83 -57.27 -78.42
N GLY A 3 6.08 -56.17 -77.74
CA GLY A 3 7.17 -55.23 -78.02
C GLY A 3 6.93 -53.93 -77.25
N LYS A 4 8.04 -53.25 -77.17
CA LYS A 4 8.24 -51.81 -77.15
C LYS A 4 7.73 -50.97 -75.96
N ALA A 5 8.69 -50.55 -75.10
CA ALA A 5 8.70 -49.24 -74.48
C ALA A 5 8.73 -48.12 -75.55
N PRO A 6 8.32 -46.91 -75.15
CA PRO A 6 9.37 -45.87 -75.11
C PRO A 6 9.25 -44.79 -73.99
N ASN A 7 10.43 -44.42 -73.65
CA ASN A 7 10.97 -43.05 -73.45
C ASN A 7 10.44 -42.11 -72.34
N HIS A 8 11.37 -41.95 -71.49
CA HIS A 8 11.52 -40.88 -70.49
C HIS A 8 11.51 -39.49 -71.09
N ILE A 9 10.84 -38.54 -70.42
CA ILE A 9 11.25 -37.16 -70.44
C ILE A 9 11.35 -36.71 -68.96
N ASN A 10 12.59 -36.43 -68.60
CA ASN A 10 13.02 -35.91 -67.31
C ASN A 10 12.72 -34.41 -67.29
N ARG A 11 11.79 -33.97 -66.41
CA ARG A 11 11.63 -32.55 -66.06
C ARG A 11 12.00 -32.34 -64.62
N ALA A 12 13.26 -31.92 -64.42
CA ALA A 12 13.73 -31.38 -63.18
C ALA A 12 13.00 -30.06 -62.90
N THR A 13 12.04 -30.09 -61.99
CA THR A 13 11.40 -28.87 -61.48
C THR A 13 12.18 -28.38 -60.28
N MET A 14 12.98 -27.35 -60.47
CA MET A 14 13.69 -26.58 -59.47
C MET A 14 12.65 -25.89 -58.55
N LYS A 15 12.41 -26.43 -57.39
CA LYS A 15 11.68 -25.70 -56.31
C LYS A 15 12.64 -24.69 -55.70
N ARG A 16 12.47 -23.41 -56.06
CA ARG A 16 13.06 -22.30 -55.35
C ARG A 16 12.38 -22.22 -53.98
N ALA A 17 13.06 -22.61 -52.92
CA ALA A 17 12.66 -22.33 -51.55
C ALA A 17 12.84 -20.83 -51.27
N LEU A 18 11.74 -20.12 -51.16
CA LEU A 18 11.74 -18.72 -50.70
C LEU A 18 11.87 -18.76 -49.16
N VAL A 19 13.11 -18.54 -48.68
CA VAL A 19 13.36 -18.35 -47.23
C VAL A 19 12.89 -16.95 -46.88
N CYS A 20 11.68 -16.82 -46.37
CA CYS A 20 11.24 -15.62 -45.67
C CYS A 20 11.99 -15.53 -44.35
N ALA A 21 13.02 -14.72 -44.26
CA ALA A 21 13.61 -14.31 -43.00
C ALA A 21 12.62 -13.38 -42.27
N ILE A 22 11.86 -13.93 -41.32
CA ILE A 22 11.12 -13.13 -40.39
C ILE A 22 12.13 -12.56 -39.39
N LEU A 23 12.57 -11.32 -39.64
CA LEU A 23 13.25 -10.51 -38.66
C LEU A 23 12.22 -10.23 -37.51
N LEU A 24 12.27 -11.04 -36.47
CA LEU A 24 11.67 -10.69 -35.20
C LEU A 24 12.36 -9.42 -34.68
N ALA A 25 11.74 -8.28 -34.89
CA ALA A 25 12.13 -7.06 -34.22
C ALA A 25 11.91 -7.28 -32.70
N MET A 26 12.96 -7.69 -32.01
CA MET A 26 12.97 -7.63 -30.55
C MET A 26 12.78 -6.16 -30.15
N PRO A 27 11.87 -5.83 -29.23
CA PRO A 27 11.78 -4.48 -28.73
C PRO A 27 13.12 -4.13 -28.09
N VAL A 28 13.79 -3.13 -28.62
CA VAL A 28 14.99 -2.55 -28.01
C VAL A 28 14.53 -1.99 -26.66
N ARG A 29 14.80 -2.71 -25.58
CA ARG A 29 14.66 -2.16 -24.23
C ARG A 29 15.64 -1.00 -24.15
N SER A 30 15.12 0.21 -24.05
CA SER A 30 15.95 1.37 -23.75
C SER A 30 16.62 1.13 -22.40
N ALA A 31 17.93 1.27 -22.34
CA ALA A 31 18.66 1.16 -21.08
C ALA A 31 18.14 2.25 -20.11
N ALA A 32 18.06 1.92 -18.81
CA ALA A 32 17.72 2.90 -17.80
C ALA A 32 18.63 4.14 -17.91
N PRO A 33 18.10 5.37 -17.71
CA PRO A 33 18.89 6.58 -17.86
C PRO A 33 20.07 6.60 -16.89
N SER A 34 21.22 7.08 -17.36
CA SER A 34 22.40 7.25 -16.51
C SER A 34 22.16 8.31 -15.42
N GLN A 35 22.99 8.31 -14.37
CA GLN A 35 22.92 9.33 -13.33
C GLN A 35 22.97 10.76 -13.91
N ALA A 36 23.90 11.01 -14.84
CA ALA A 36 24.01 12.32 -15.50
C ALA A 36 22.73 12.70 -16.27
N GLN A 37 22.08 11.74 -16.92
CA GLN A 37 20.82 11.99 -17.62
C GLN A 37 19.67 12.29 -16.67
N ARG A 38 19.59 11.60 -15.52
CA ARG A 38 18.59 11.86 -14.47
C ARG A 38 18.80 13.25 -13.86
N LEU A 39 20.03 13.59 -13.49
CA LEU A 39 20.35 14.90 -12.94
C LEU A 39 19.99 16.01 -13.95
N ALA A 40 20.35 15.84 -15.22
CA ALA A 40 20.00 16.81 -16.26
C ALA A 40 18.49 16.95 -16.48
N ALA A 41 17.72 15.87 -16.34
CA ALA A 41 16.27 15.92 -16.43
C ALA A 41 15.66 16.59 -15.22
N GLY A 42 16.10 16.26 -14.00
CA GLY A 42 15.67 16.87 -12.74
C GLY A 42 16.01 18.35 -12.67
N SER A 43 17.23 18.73 -13.06
CA SER A 43 17.66 20.14 -13.08
C SER A 43 16.83 20.97 -14.05
N ARG A 44 16.59 20.48 -15.27
CA ARG A 44 15.69 21.19 -16.22
C ARG A 44 14.28 21.39 -15.66
N LEU A 45 13.74 20.40 -14.95
CA LEU A 45 12.44 20.52 -14.30
C LEU A 45 12.50 21.61 -13.21
N ALA A 46 13.51 21.58 -12.34
CA ALA A 46 13.67 22.54 -11.24
C ALA A 46 13.96 23.96 -11.74
N GLU A 47 14.59 24.13 -12.93
CA GLU A 47 14.85 25.41 -13.58
C GLU A 47 13.61 26.04 -14.21
N ASN A 48 12.52 25.27 -14.42
CA ASN A 48 11.25 25.84 -14.87
C ASN A 48 10.78 26.90 -13.86
N ALA A 49 10.47 28.10 -14.33
CA ALA A 49 10.18 29.25 -13.45
C ALA A 49 9.03 28.97 -12.46
N ARG A 50 7.97 28.28 -12.90
CA ARG A 50 6.83 27.94 -12.04
C ARG A 50 7.19 26.83 -11.04
N VAL A 51 7.94 25.83 -11.47
CA VAL A 51 8.42 24.77 -10.57
C VAL A 51 9.32 25.36 -9.50
N ARG A 52 10.24 26.26 -9.87
CA ARG A 52 11.11 26.95 -8.92
C ARG A 52 10.30 27.78 -7.92
N ALA A 53 9.31 28.54 -8.39
CA ALA A 53 8.42 29.29 -7.50
C ALA A 53 7.65 28.38 -6.53
N ALA A 54 7.21 27.18 -6.97
CA ALA A 54 6.58 26.21 -6.10
C ALA A 54 7.56 25.63 -5.06
N LEU A 55 8.81 25.35 -5.45
CA LEU A 55 9.86 24.91 -4.53
C LEU A 55 10.20 25.98 -3.48
N GLU A 56 10.30 27.25 -3.90
CA GLU A 56 10.51 28.41 -3.01
C GLU A 56 9.31 28.60 -2.06
N TRP A 57 8.07 28.40 -2.55
CA TRP A 57 6.88 28.45 -1.71
C TRP A 57 6.96 27.45 -0.55
N LEU A 58 7.40 26.22 -0.81
CA LEU A 58 7.57 25.18 0.22
C LEU A 58 8.56 25.64 1.30
N ASP A 59 9.70 26.25 0.92
CA ASP A 59 10.69 26.75 1.87
C ASP A 59 10.15 27.86 2.78
N HIS A 60 9.34 28.75 2.23
CA HIS A 60 8.83 29.92 2.96
C HIS A 60 7.60 29.63 3.83
N ASN A 61 6.96 28.44 3.68
CA ASN A 61 5.70 28.12 4.34
C ASN A 61 5.78 26.96 5.34
N LEU A 62 6.99 26.58 5.81
CA LEU A 62 7.20 25.43 6.70
C LEU A 62 6.37 25.53 7.99
N SER A 63 6.24 26.73 8.59
CA SER A 63 5.41 26.92 9.78
C SER A 63 3.94 26.61 9.50
N SER A 64 3.37 27.16 8.44
CA SER A 64 1.96 26.90 8.05
C SER A 64 1.71 25.41 7.70
N ILE A 65 2.73 24.73 7.16
CA ILE A 65 2.66 23.29 6.91
C ILE A 65 2.63 22.50 8.22
N ASN A 66 3.45 22.89 9.23
CA ASN A 66 3.41 22.33 10.56
C ASN A 66 2.05 22.53 11.24
N ASP A 67 1.49 23.76 11.15
CA ASP A 67 0.18 24.09 11.71
C ASP A 67 -0.93 23.22 11.06
N THR A 68 -0.85 23.00 9.76
CA THR A 68 -1.78 22.10 9.02
C THR A 68 -1.64 20.68 9.52
N GLN A 69 -0.42 20.18 9.74
CA GLN A 69 -0.17 18.85 10.30
C GLN A 69 -0.78 18.69 11.69
N VAL A 70 -0.55 19.67 12.58
CA VAL A 70 -1.12 19.66 13.94
C VAL A 70 -2.65 19.65 13.88
N ARG A 71 -3.24 20.59 13.13
CA ARG A 71 -4.71 20.71 12.99
C ARG A 71 -5.35 19.39 12.55
N LEU A 72 -4.80 18.71 11.56
CA LEU A 72 -5.37 17.50 11.01
C LEU A 72 -5.09 16.28 11.90
N THR A 73 -3.93 16.22 12.55
CA THR A 73 -3.59 15.14 13.51
C THR A 73 -4.51 15.14 14.71
N GLU A 74 -4.89 16.31 15.26
CA GLU A 74 -5.75 16.45 16.42
C GLU A 74 -7.22 16.04 16.19
N ILE A 75 -7.58 15.64 14.97
CA ILE A 75 -8.91 15.07 14.66
C ILE A 75 -8.78 13.53 14.67
N PRO A 76 -9.38 12.82 15.64
CA PRO A 76 -9.33 11.35 15.69
C PRO A 76 -9.90 10.73 14.41
N ALA A 77 -9.21 9.73 13.88
CA ALA A 77 -9.61 9.04 12.65
C ALA A 77 -9.22 7.55 12.67
N PRO A 78 -9.81 6.74 13.56
CA PRO A 78 -9.61 5.29 13.46
C PRO A 78 -10.27 4.76 12.19
N PRO A 79 -9.86 3.57 11.68
CA PRO A 79 -10.48 2.97 10.51
C PRO A 79 -12.01 2.90 10.64
N PHE A 80 -12.72 3.23 9.57
CA PHE A 80 -14.19 3.36 9.47
C PHE A 80 -14.80 4.57 10.22
N GLN A 81 -13.99 5.46 10.83
CA GLN A 81 -14.45 6.67 11.50
C GLN A 81 -13.66 7.91 11.05
N GLU A 82 -13.17 7.92 9.82
CA GLU A 82 -12.31 8.98 9.25
C GLU A 82 -13.07 10.25 8.85
N GLY A 83 -14.41 10.22 8.87
CA GLY A 83 -15.25 11.26 8.27
C GLY A 83 -14.94 12.69 8.73
N ALA A 84 -14.64 12.91 10.02
CA ALA A 84 -14.32 14.24 10.53
C ALA A 84 -12.98 14.78 9.98
N ARG A 85 -11.94 13.95 9.94
CA ARG A 85 -10.64 14.30 9.37
C ARG A 85 -10.74 14.49 7.85
N ALA A 86 -11.52 13.63 7.17
CA ALA A 86 -11.80 13.74 5.74
C ALA A 86 -12.45 15.09 5.41
N ALA A 87 -13.47 15.52 6.17
CA ALA A 87 -14.12 16.80 5.97
C ALA A 87 -13.13 17.99 6.15
N ALA A 88 -12.34 17.97 7.23
CA ALA A 88 -11.34 19.00 7.50
C ALA A 88 -10.25 19.06 6.42
N LEU A 89 -9.81 17.91 5.90
CA LEU A 89 -8.88 17.86 4.77
C LEU A 89 -9.52 18.42 3.50
N GLY A 90 -10.80 18.11 3.26
CA GLY A 90 -11.55 18.65 2.12
C GLY A 90 -11.59 20.16 2.12
N GLU A 91 -11.86 20.80 3.28
CA GLU A 91 -11.80 22.26 3.40
C GLU A 91 -10.45 22.82 2.96
N VAL A 92 -9.36 22.24 3.47
CA VAL A 92 -7.99 22.72 3.20
C VAL A 92 -7.58 22.52 1.73
N LEU A 93 -8.03 21.43 1.09
CA LEU A 93 -7.77 21.20 -0.34
C LEU A 93 -8.63 22.10 -1.22
N THR A 94 -9.84 22.47 -0.79
CA THR A 94 -10.65 23.52 -1.48
C THR A 94 -9.95 24.87 -1.45
N GLU A 95 -9.41 25.26 -0.29
CA GLU A 95 -8.61 26.49 -0.15
C GLU A 95 -7.35 26.47 -1.05
N ALA A 96 -6.84 25.30 -1.38
CA ALA A 96 -5.75 25.09 -2.33
C ALA A 96 -6.21 25.10 -3.81
N GLY A 97 -7.45 25.49 -4.10
CA GLY A 97 -7.96 25.68 -5.46
C GLY A 97 -8.31 24.39 -6.22
N LEU A 98 -8.44 23.25 -5.53
CA LEU A 98 -8.76 21.98 -6.18
C LEU A 98 -10.27 21.75 -6.33
N ASP A 99 -10.68 21.11 -7.42
CA ASP A 99 -12.03 20.58 -7.60
C ASP A 99 -12.20 19.33 -6.73
N LEU A 100 -13.06 19.40 -5.70
CA LEU A 100 -13.20 18.33 -4.72
C LEU A 100 -14.42 17.45 -4.95
N HIS A 101 -14.24 16.15 -4.64
CA HIS A 101 -15.33 15.21 -4.42
C HIS A 101 -14.94 14.16 -3.38
N THR A 102 -15.95 13.50 -2.82
CA THR A 102 -15.77 12.35 -1.92
C THR A 102 -16.34 11.12 -2.60
N ASP A 103 -15.60 10.02 -2.59
CA ASP A 103 -16.09 8.77 -3.17
C ASP A 103 -16.95 7.95 -2.19
N LYS A 104 -17.46 6.81 -2.64
CA LYS A 104 -18.39 5.96 -1.88
C LYS A 104 -17.80 5.31 -0.62
N VAL A 105 -16.44 5.25 -0.51
CA VAL A 105 -15.77 4.68 0.67
C VAL A 105 -15.25 5.76 1.62
N GLY A 106 -15.33 7.04 1.22
CA GLY A 106 -14.96 8.19 2.06
C GLY A 106 -13.61 8.81 1.74
N ASN A 107 -12.94 8.43 0.64
CA ASN A 107 -11.75 9.15 0.18
C ASN A 107 -12.12 10.59 -0.22
N VAL A 108 -11.27 11.53 0.16
CA VAL A 108 -11.36 12.93 -0.28
C VAL A 108 -10.39 13.14 -1.42
N ILE A 109 -10.90 13.55 -2.57
CA ILE A 109 -10.14 13.62 -3.82
C ILE A 109 -10.23 15.04 -4.36
N GLY A 110 -9.10 15.72 -4.48
CA GLY A 110 -8.95 16.99 -5.16
C GLY A 110 -8.32 16.79 -6.54
N GLU A 111 -8.91 17.39 -7.56
CA GLU A 111 -8.43 17.29 -8.93
C GLU A 111 -7.73 18.56 -9.38
N LEU A 112 -6.47 18.45 -9.82
CA LEU A 112 -5.76 19.47 -10.59
C LEU A 112 -5.67 19.02 -12.04
N ARG A 113 -6.54 19.54 -12.89
CA ARG A 113 -6.67 19.12 -14.29
C ARG A 113 -5.45 19.47 -15.12
N GLY A 114 -4.92 18.46 -15.80
CA GLY A 114 -3.86 18.60 -16.79
C GLY A 114 -4.35 19.07 -18.16
N VAL A 115 -3.42 19.21 -19.09
CA VAL A 115 -3.73 19.42 -20.53
C VAL A 115 -4.23 18.13 -21.19
N ASN A 116 -3.83 16.99 -20.64
CA ASN A 116 -4.29 15.65 -21.00
C ASN A 116 -5.03 15.04 -19.81
N ASP A 117 -6.34 15.03 -19.87
CA ASP A 117 -7.23 14.50 -18.83
C ASP A 117 -7.49 12.98 -18.94
N ASN A 118 -6.94 12.33 -19.96
CA ASN A 118 -7.01 10.88 -20.14
C ASN A 118 -5.90 10.13 -19.38
N GLU A 119 -4.93 10.84 -18.83
CA GLU A 119 -3.84 10.28 -18.04
C GLU A 119 -3.77 10.93 -16.66
N ILE A 120 -3.66 10.11 -15.63
CA ILE A 120 -3.72 10.53 -14.23
C ILE A 120 -2.45 10.10 -13.50
N VAL A 121 -1.92 11.00 -12.69
CA VAL A 121 -0.97 10.70 -11.61
C VAL A 121 -1.69 10.88 -10.29
N LEU A 122 -1.69 9.85 -9.46
CA LEU A 122 -2.29 9.89 -8.13
C LEU A 122 -1.20 10.20 -7.09
N LEU A 123 -1.38 11.26 -6.33
CA LEU A 123 -0.64 11.56 -5.10
C LEU A 123 -1.58 11.31 -3.93
N SER A 124 -1.25 10.40 -3.03
CA SER A 124 -2.11 10.01 -1.92
C SER A 124 -1.40 10.04 -0.58
N ALA A 125 -2.17 10.23 0.47
CA ALA A 125 -1.77 10.04 1.86
C ALA A 125 -2.97 9.48 2.63
N HIS A 126 -2.78 8.41 3.41
CA HIS A 126 -3.89 7.89 4.21
C HIS A 126 -4.22 8.83 5.37
N ILE A 127 -5.51 8.90 5.70
CA ILE A 127 -6.00 9.82 6.74
C ILE A 127 -6.39 9.13 8.03
N ASP A 128 -6.44 7.81 8.05
CA ASP A 128 -6.70 7.02 9.24
C ASP A 128 -5.43 6.78 10.08
N THR A 129 -5.61 6.26 11.28
CA THR A 129 -4.56 5.88 12.21
C THR A 129 -4.92 4.57 12.90
N VAL A 130 -3.93 3.84 13.44
CA VAL A 130 -4.19 2.60 14.22
C VAL A 130 -4.88 2.83 15.55
N PHE A 131 -5.01 4.07 15.99
CA PHE A 131 -5.48 4.39 17.35
C PHE A 131 -7.00 4.32 17.46
N PRO A 132 -7.55 3.60 18.47
CA PRO A 132 -8.98 3.47 18.64
C PRO A 132 -9.65 4.80 19.03
N ALA A 133 -10.95 4.88 18.83
CA ALA A 133 -11.76 6.02 19.25
C ALA A 133 -11.57 6.31 20.75
N GLY A 134 -11.47 7.60 21.10
CA GLY A 134 -11.21 8.04 22.48
C GLY A 134 -9.73 8.15 22.84
N THR A 135 -8.80 7.75 21.98
CA THR A 135 -7.38 8.04 22.18
C THR A 135 -7.15 9.55 22.15
N ASN A 136 -6.38 10.05 23.11
CA ASN A 136 -5.98 11.45 23.14
C ASN A 136 -4.93 11.70 22.03
N VAL A 137 -5.31 12.39 20.97
CA VAL A 137 -4.47 12.77 19.82
C VAL A 137 -4.01 14.22 19.89
N LYS A 138 -4.11 14.87 21.06
CA LYS A 138 -3.62 16.24 21.26
C LYS A 138 -2.12 16.30 21.02
N VAL A 139 -1.68 17.24 20.18
CA VAL A 139 -0.28 17.45 19.88
C VAL A 139 0.40 18.22 21.00
N HIS A 140 1.54 17.74 21.43
CA HIS A 140 2.40 18.35 22.44
C HIS A 140 3.77 18.66 21.84
N GLY A 141 4.41 19.70 22.33
CA GLY A 141 5.73 20.17 21.85
C GLY A 141 5.65 21.59 21.32
N ASP A 142 6.81 22.09 20.93
CA ASP A 142 7.00 23.42 20.37
C ASP A 142 7.94 23.37 19.16
N GLY A 143 7.78 24.36 18.29
CA GLY A 143 8.65 24.51 17.13
C GLY A 143 8.64 23.28 16.21
N ASN A 144 9.80 22.65 16.02
CA ASN A 144 9.95 21.56 15.07
C ASN A 144 9.60 20.20 15.66
N ARG A 145 9.71 19.98 16.99
CA ARG A 145 9.49 18.67 17.61
C ARG A 145 8.11 18.56 18.25
N MET A 146 7.35 17.62 17.75
CA MET A 146 5.95 17.37 18.12
C MET A 146 5.77 15.90 18.54
N THR A 147 4.86 15.67 19.47
CA THR A 147 4.50 14.31 19.96
C THR A 147 2.99 14.19 20.01
N ALA A 148 2.45 13.23 19.32
CA ALA A 148 1.05 12.80 19.37
C ALA A 148 0.88 11.49 18.61
N PRO A 149 -0.11 10.66 18.97
CA PRO A 149 -0.52 9.52 18.15
C PRO A 149 -0.93 9.98 16.72
N GLY A 150 -0.30 9.42 15.69
CA GLY A 150 -0.59 9.74 14.29
C GLY A 150 0.08 11.02 13.77
N ILE A 151 1.00 11.63 14.53
CA ILE A 151 1.69 12.87 14.11
C ILE A 151 2.68 12.62 12.97
N SER A 152 3.33 11.48 12.94
CA SER A 152 4.23 11.04 11.88
C SER A 152 3.51 10.14 10.89
N ASP A 153 2.79 9.17 11.39
CA ASP A 153 2.04 8.18 10.62
C ASP A 153 0.51 8.40 10.79
N ASN A 154 -0.19 9.14 9.89
CA ASN A 154 0.37 9.74 8.69
C ASN A 154 0.10 11.26 8.61
N GLY A 155 0.17 11.96 9.76
CA GLY A 155 0.03 13.42 9.80
C GLY A 155 1.02 14.14 8.88
N THR A 156 2.26 13.61 8.73
CA THR A 156 3.27 14.15 7.82
C THR A 156 2.87 14.03 6.37
N GLY A 157 2.38 12.89 5.94
CA GLY A 157 1.95 12.64 4.56
C GLY A 157 0.76 13.52 4.17
N ILE A 158 -0.23 13.65 5.07
CA ILE A 158 -1.41 14.50 4.83
C ILE A 158 -0.98 15.98 4.71
N ALA A 159 -0.11 16.46 5.59
CA ALA A 159 0.39 17.84 5.52
C ALA A 159 1.21 18.09 4.24
N ALA A 160 2.00 17.11 3.79
CA ALA A 160 2.74 17.20 2.54
C ALA A 160 1.81 17.22 1.31
N LEU A 161 0.75 16.41 1.31
CA LEU A 161 -0.27 16.41 0.26
C LEU A 161 -0.85 17.80 0.07
N VAL A 162 -1.26 18.44 1.16
CA VAL A 162 -1.79 19.81 1.17
C VAL A 162 -0.73 20.83 0.72
N ALA A 163 0.49 20.71 1.24
CA ALA A 163 1.57 21.65 0.92
C ALA A 163 1.91 21.63 -0.58
N ILE A 164 1.98 20.45 -1.19
CA ILE A 164 2.24 20.30 -2.63
C ILE A 164 1.11 20.90 -3.44
N ALA A 165 -0.16 20.69 -3.07
CA ALA A 165 -1.30 21.30 -3.74
C ALA A 165 -1.22 22.84 -3.69
N ARG A 166 -1.01 23.44 -2.50
CA ARG A 166 -0.87 24.88 -2.31
C ARG A 166 0.32 25.48 -3.05
N ALA A 167 1.47 24.79 -3.05
CA ALA A 167 2.66 25.23 -3.77
C ALA A 167 2.41 25.29 -5.28
N MET A 168 1.76 24.28 -5.83
CA MET A 168 1.41 24.23 -7.26
C MET A 168 0.40 25.29 -7.64
N GLU A 169 -0.62 25.53 -6.84
CA GLU A 169 -1.62 26.58 -7.06
C GLU A 169 -0.98 27.96 -6.99
N SER A 170 -0.23 28.26 -5.91
CA SER A 170 0.44 29.54 -5.72
C SER A 170 1.41 29.90 -6.87
N ALA A 171 2.10 28.90 -7.41
CA ALA A 171 3.02 29.08 -8.53
C ALA A 171 2.35 28.92 -9.91
N HIS A 172 1.04 28.72 -9.96
CA HIS A 172 0.28 28.45 -11.18
C HIS A 172 0.88 27.34 -12.05
N VAL A 173 1.37 26.26 -11.40
CA VAL A 173 1.91 25.09 -12.10
C VAL A 173 0.79 24.34 -12.78
N LYS A 174 0.83 24.25 -14.11
CA LYS A 174 -0.12 23.47 -14.88
C LYS A 174 0.51 22.14 -15.30
N PRO A 175 0.00 20.98 -14.83
CA PRO A 175 0.55 19.69 -15.21
C PRO A 175 0.12 19.32 -16.64
N VAL A 176 0.90 18.43 -17.30
CA VAL A 176 0.47 17.80 -18.56
C VAL A 176 -0.59 16.76 -18.27
N ARG A 177 -0.35 15.81 -17.35
CA ARG A 177 -1.32 14.83 -16.88
C ARG A 177 -2.10 15.39 -15.70
N THR A 178 -3.37 15.06 -15.59
CA THR A 178 -4.17 15.37 -14.41
C THR A 178 -3.52 14.77 -13.16
N ILE A 179 -3.46 15.56 -12.08
CA ILE A 179 -3.01 15.08 -10.77
C ILE A 179 -4.21 14.97 -9.85
N LEU A 180 -4.43 13.81 -9.26
CA LEU A 180 -5.37 13.61 -8.17
C LEU A 180 -4.61 13.67 -6.84
N PHE A 181 -5.08 14.53 -5.94
CA PHE A 181 -4.65 14.63 -4.56
C PHE A 181 -5.66 13.90 -3.69
N ALA A 182 -5.30 12.74 -3.14
CA ALA A 182 -6.24 11.91 -2.40
C ALA A 182 -5.84 11.75 -0.93
N GLY A 183 -6.72 12.20 -0.03
CA GLY A 183 -6.73 11.72 1.34
C GLY A 183 -7.52 10.42 1.39
N ASN A 184 -6.83 9.29 1.43
CA ASN A 184 -7.49 8.00 1.36
C ASN A 184 -7.72 7.38 2.73
N VAL A 185 -8.76 6.55 2.82
CA VAL A 185 -9.25 5.96 4.07
C VAL A 185 -8.85 4.49 4.19
N GLY A 186 -8.67 4.02 5.44
CA GLY A 186 -8.55 2.60 5.74
C GLY A 186 -7.26 1.98 5.22
N GLU A 187 -6.12 2.68 5.33
CA GLU A 187 -4.81 2.06 5.17
C GLU A 187 -4.57 1.10 6.33
N GLU A 188 -4.89 1.51 7.54
CA GLU A 188 -4.52 0.84 8.76
C GLU A 188 -5.44 -0.34 9.14
N GLY A 189 -4.84 -1.30 9.81
CA GLY A 189 -5.54 -2.36 10.51
C GLY A 189 -6.55 -3.11 9.65
N GLU A 190 -7.79 -3.13 10.13
CA GLU A 190 -8.93 -3.79 9.47
C GLU A 190 -9.48 -2.96 8.28
N GLY A 191 -8.99 -1.73 8.09
CA GLY A 191 -9.31 -0.92 6.92
C GLY A 191 -8.89 -1.55 5.59
N ASN A 192 -7.86 -2.41 5.61
CA ASN A 192 -7.47 -3.30 4.52
C ASN A 192 -7.27 -2.60 3.17
N LEU A 193 -6.68 -1.40 3.19
CA LEU A 193 -6.42 -0.55 2.02
C LEU A 193 -7.68 -0.20 1.21
N ARG A 194 -8.87 -0.13 1.86
CA ARG A 194 -10.14 0.03 1.14
C ARG A 194 -10.20 1.30 0.29
N GLY A 195 -9.58 2.39 0.78
CA GLY A 195 -9.51 3.65 0.06
C GLY A 195 -8.69 3.54 -1.21
N MET A 196 -7.48 3.00 -1.13
CA MET A 196 -6.63 2.80 -2.30
C MET A 196 -7.23 1.80 -3.30
N ARG A 197 -7.91 0.74 -2.81
CA ARG A 197 -8.63 -0.19 -3.70
C ARG A 197 -9.67 0.54 -4.54
N GLU A 198 -10.48 1.39 -3.93
CA GLU A 198 -11.50 2.18 -4.62
C GLU A 198 -10.89 3.15 -5.63
N LEU A 199 -9.84 3.88 -5.24
CA LEU A 199 -9.12 4.80 -6.13
C LEU A 199 -8.59 4.08 -7.37
N VAL A 200 -7.91 2.94 -7.16
CA VAL A 200 -7.34 2.17 -8.26
C VAL A 200 -8.42 1.55 -9.13
N GLU A 201 -9.49 1.02 -8.56
CA GLU A 201 -10.61 0.48 -9.34
C GLU A 201 -11.26 1.55 -10.22
N THR A 202 -11.55 2.71 -9.65
CA THR A 202 -12.22 3.82 -10.33
C THR A 202 -11.37 4.41 -11.47
N TYR A 203 -10.08 4.61 -11.23
CA TYR A 203 -9.21 5.33 -12.17
C TYR A 203 -8.26 4.43 -12.97
N ARG A 204 -8.31 3.10 -12.81
CA ARG A 204 -7.35 2.13 -13.34
C ARG A 204 -6.96 2.35 -14.79
N SER A 205 -7.93 2.62 -15.66
CA SER A 205 -7.67 2.78 -17.10
C SER A 205 -6.88 4.04 -17.46
N LYS A 206 -6.87 5.04 -16.57
CA LYS A 206 -6.18 6.32 -16.75
C LYS A 206 -4.92 6.45 -15.90
N LEU A 207 -4.76 5.64 -14.84
CA LEU A 207 -3.61 5.72 -13.93
C LEU A 207 -2.30 5.40 -14.63
N LYS A 208 -1.36 6.34 -14.59
CA LYS A 208 0.01 6.20 -15.07
C LYS A 208 1.00 5.93 -13.95
N ALA A 209 0.78 6.53 -12.79
CA ALA A 209 1.61 6.34 -11.63
C ALA A 209 0.85 6.68 -10.35
N VAL A 210 1.28 6.08 -9.24
CA VAL A 210 0.79 6.38 -7.88
C VAL A 210 1.99 6.71 -7.00
N VAL A 211 1.96 7.87 -6.36
CA VAL A 211 2.92 8.29 -5.34
C VAL A 211 2.18 8.33 -4.02
N VAL A 212 2.56 7.47 -3.10
CA VAL A 212 2.01 7.43 -1.73
C VAL A 212 2.95 8.19 -0.82
N LEU A 213 2.42 9.15 -0.08
CA LEU A 213 3.11 9.85 1.01
C LEU A 213 2.75 9.16 2.31
N ASP A 214 3.72 8.51 2.93
CA ASP A 214 3.49 7.65 4.09
C ASP A 214 4.66 7.77 5.08
N GLY A 215 4.37 8.39 6.23
CA GLY A 215 5.33 8.64 7.28
C GLY A 215 6.34 9.75 6.97
N SER A 216 7.38 9.80 7.79
CA SER A 216 8.46 10.79 7.75
C SER A 216 9.71 10.27 7.04
N GLY A 217 10.74 11.11 6.92
CA GLY A 217 12.05 10.76 6.37
C GLY A 217 12.13 10.85 4.84
N THR A 218 13.34 10.62 4.33
CA THR A 218 13.63 10.63 2.89
C THR A 218 14.59 9.50 2.49
N ASP A 219 15.03 8.68 3.44
CA ASP A 219 16.10 7.70 3.25
C ASP A 219 15.62 6.37 2.65
N HIS A 220 14.31 6.18 2.51
CA HIS A 220 13.73 4.93 2.00
C HIS A 220 12.66 5.18 0.93
N VAL A 221 12.45 4.16 0.11
CA VAL A 221 11.40 4.11 -0.92
C VAL A 221 10.86 2.69 -0.98
N THR A 222 9.58 2.53 -0.70
CA THR A 222 8.91 1.25 -0.91
C THR A 222 8.62 1.07 -2.40
N THR A 223 9.30 0.11 -3.01
CA THR A 223 9.13 -0.30 -4.40
C THR A 223 8.68 -1.76 -4.52
N LYS A 224 8.63 -2.46 -3.40
CA LYS A 224 8.20 -3.86 -3.30
C LYS A 224 7.13 -3.97 -2.23
N ALA A 225 5.95 -4.38 -2.63
CA ALA A 225 4.84 -4.61 -1.73
C ALA A 225 5.01 -5.93 -0.96
N LEU A 226 4.92 -5.87 0.36
CA LEU A 226 4.91 -7.06 1.21
C LEU A 226 3.48 -7.60 1.28
N ALA A 227 3.30 -8.83 0.81
CA ALA A 227 2.00 -9.49 0.88
C ALA A 227 1.67 -9.97 2.30
N SER A 228 0.40 -9.85 2.69
CA SER A 228 -0.09 -10.34 3.98
C SER A 228 -1.53 -10.82 3.93
N ARG A 229 -1.90 -11.72 4.85
CA ARG A 229 -3.29 -12.13 5.12
C ARG A 229 -3.55 -12.12 6.61
N ARG A 230 -4.70 -11.59 6.98
CA ARG A 230 -5.21 -11.61 8.36
C ARG A 230 -6.38 -12.57 8.41
N LEU A 231 -6.33 -13.51 9.33
CA LEU A 231 -7.27 -14.64 9.41
C LEU A 231 -7.83 -14.74 10.83
N GLU A 232 -9.11 -15.06 10.95
CA GLU A 232 -9.74 -15.43 12.21
C GLU A 232 -10.16 -16.90 12.17
N ALA A 233 -9.66 -17.70 13.11
CA ALA A 233 -10.10 -19.06 13.30
C ALA A 233 -11.06 -19.11 14.49
N THR A 234 -12.28 -19.57 14.24
CA THR A 234 -13.35 -19.69 15.26
C THR A 234 -13.72 -21.17 15.41
N ILE A 235 -13.83 -21.62 16.65
CA ILE A 235 -14.38 -22.94 16.99
C ILE A 235 -15.56 -22.73 17.92
N THR A 236 -16.70 -23.33 17.60
CA THR A 236 -17.92 -23.31 18.42
C THR A 236 -18.27 -24.72 18.91
N GLY A 237 -18.98 -24.77 20.03
CA GLY A 237 -19.40 -26.02 20.65
C GLY A 237 -20.66 -25.85 21.51
N PRO A 238 -21.14 -26.96 22.11
CA PRO A 238 -22.43 -26.97 22.80
C PRO A 238 -22.44 -26.14 24.10
N GLY A 239 -21.26 -25.85 24.70
CA GLY A 239 -21.21 -25.27 26.02
C GLY A 239 -21.65 -26.24 27.12
N GLY A 240 -21.62 -25.83 28.41
CA GLY A 240 -22.09 -26.65 29.48
C GLY A 240 -21.47 -26.29 30.84
N HIS A 241 -21.87 -27.03 31.88
CA HIS A 241 -21.32 -26.91 33.24
C HIS A 241 -20.09 -27.78 33.39
N SER A 242 -18.96 -27.25 33.86
CA SER A 242 -17.65 -27.96 33.86
C SER A 242 -17.66 -29.27 34.67
N TRP A 243 -18.54 -29.40 35.68
CA TRP A 243 -18.70 -30.60 36.48
C TRP A 243 -19.75 -31.55 35.89
N SER A 244 -20.99 -31.08 35.71
CA SER A 244 -22.12 -31.94 35.29
C SER A 244 -21.96 -32.43 33.87
N ASP A 245 -21.38 -31.61 32.99
CA ASP A 245 -21.16 -31.89 31.59
C ASP A 245 -19.69 -32.23 31.29
N PHE A 246 -18.98 -32.79 32.29
CA PHE A 246 -17.60 -33.25 32.08
C PHE A 246 -17.53 -34.33 31.00
N GLY A 247 -16.62 -34.11 30.00
CA GLY A 247 -16.50 -34.97 28.84
C GLY A 247 -17.17 -34.38 27.58
N MET A 248 -17.89 -33.28 27.71
CA MET A 248 -18.34 -32.54 26.51
C MET A 248 -17.17 -31.99 25.68
N PRO A 249 -17.32 -31.87 24.35
CA PRO A 249 -16.31 -31.23 23.50
C PRO A 249 -16.07 -29.78 23.90
N ASN A 250 -14.80 -29.37 24.00
CA ASN A 250 -14.40 -28.06 24.47
C ASN A 250 -13.70 -27.27 23.35
N PRO A 251 -14.30 -26.15 22.87
CA PRO A 251 -13.70 -25.31 21.82
C PRO A 251 -12.32 -24.76 22.18
N ILE A 252 -12.07 -24.35 23.44
CA ILE A 252 -10.76 -23.86 23.88
C ILE A 252 -9.71 -24.97 23.77
N ASN A 253 -10.01 -26.19 24.21
CA ASN A 253 -9.08 -27.30 24.11
C ASN A 253 -8.73 -27.61 22.66
N ALA A 254 -9.74 -27.63 21.77
CA ALA A 254 -9.54 -27.82 20.34
C ALA A 254 -8.67 -26.71 19.72
N LEU A 255 -8.93 -25.44 20.08
CA LEU A 255 -8.18 -24.29 19.61
C LEU A 255 -6.72 -24.34 20.08
N ILE A 256 -6.46 -24.67 21.33
CA ILE A 256 -5.08 -24.85 21.86
C ILE A 256 -4.34 -25.91 21.08
N ARG A 257 -4.96 -27.11 20.83
CA ARG A 257 -4.36 -28.20 20.05
C ARG A 257 -4.03 -27.76 18.62
N GLY A 258 -4.96 -27.03 17.96
CA GLY A 258 -4.76 -26.47 16.62
C GLY A 258 -3.65 -25.42 16.61
N SER A 259 -3.65 -24.50 17.57
CA SER A 259 -2.64 -23.44 17.71
C SER A 259 -1.24 -24.01 17.92
N VAL A 260 -1.06 -25.03 18.78
CA VAL A 260 0.23 -25.71 19.00
C VAL A 260 0.75 -26.34 17.70
N ARG A 261 -0.13 -26.92 16.87
CA ARG A 261 0.27 -27.44 15.55
C ARG A 261 0.71 -26.31 14.63
N PHE A 262 -0.05 -25.23 14.58
CA PHE A 262 0.24 -24.11 13.69
C PHE A 262 1.55 -23.39 14.05
N ILE A 263 1.82 -23.08 15.32
CA ILE A 263 3.06 -22.40 15.75
C ILE A 263 4.32 -23.23 15.50
N ASN A 264 4.20 -24.54 15.31
CA ASN A 264 5.28 -25.42 14.91
C ASN A 264 5.43 -25.58 13.38
N THR A 265 4.66 -24.82 12.58
CA THR A 265 4.79 -24.80 11.13
C THR A 265 6.14 -24.23 10.74
N LYS A 266 6.89 -24.97 9.93
CA LYS A 266 8.17 -24.50 9.44
C LYS A 266 7.99 -23.43 8.38
N VAL A 267 8.73 -22.35 8.51
CA VAL A 267 8.86 -21.30 7.50
C VAL A 267 10.21 -21.45 6.77
N PRO A 268 10.31 -21.07 5.49
CA PRO A 268 11.56 -21.15 4.74
C PRO A 268 12.60 -20.14 5.27
N SER A 269 13.88 -20.39 5.01
CA SER A 269 14.97 -19.45 5.27
C SER A 269 14.95 -18.25 4.31
N GLY A 270 14.32 -18.40 3.18
CA GLY A 270 14.02 -17.41 2.14
C GLY A 270 13.06 -18.01 1.11
N PRO A 271 12.11 -17.23 0.60
CA PRO A 271 11.81 -15.81 0.89
C PRO A 271 11.36 -15.59 2.35
N ARG A 272 11.58 -14.38 2.88
CA ARG A 272 11.20 -14.07 4.27
C ARG A 272 9.70 -14.25 4.45
N THR A 273 9.36 -15.11 5.38
CA THR A 273 7.98 -15.51 5.68
C THR A 273 7.79 -15.54 7.19
N THR A 274 6.69 -14.96 7.67
CA THR A 274 6.40 -14.85 9.10
C THR A 274 4.93 -15.11 9.37
N PHE A 275 4.62 -15.49 10.60
CA PHE A 275 3.26 -15.52 11.12
C PHE A 275 3.24 -15.12 12.59
N ASN A 276 2.10 -14.65 13.06
CA ASN A 276 1.87 -14.27 14.44
C ASN A 276 0.42 -14.58 14.83
N ILE A 277 0.20 -15.19 15.98
CA ILE A 277 -1.11 -15.21 16.64
C ILE A 277 -1.16 -13.96 17.51
N GLY A 278 -1.92 -12.95 17.10
CA GLY A 278 -1.96 -11.65 17.75
C GLY A 278 -3.04 -11.53 18.82
N GLU A 279 -4.16 -12.25 18.65
CA GLU A 279 -5.29 -12.22 19.56
C GLU A 279 -5.78 -13.63 19.85
N ILE A 280 -6.27 -13.84 21.09
CA ILE A 280 -6.94 -15.06 21.51
C ILE A 280 -8.11 -14.69 22.44
N GLU A 281 -9.27 -15.26 22.14
CA GLU A 281 -10.50 -15.05 22.91
C GLU A 281 -11.23 -16.37 23.15
N GLY A 282 -12.02 -16.44 24.22
CA GLY A 282 -12.90 -17.60 24.46
C GLY A 282 -13.28 -17.80 25.90
N GLY A 283 -14.43 -18.46 26.08
CA GLY A 283 -15.00 -18.76 27.37
C GLY A 283 -15.72 -17.58 28.05
N THR A 284 -16.50 -17.87 29.06
CA THR A 284 -17.27 -16.88 29.83
C THR A 284 -17.06 -17.00 31.33
N SER A 285 -16.71 -18.19 31.79
CA SER A 285 -16.55 -18.50 33.23
C SER A 285 -15.63 -19.71 33.40
N VAL A 286 -14.82 -19.74 34.47
CA VAL A 286 -13.91 -20.83 34.81
C VAL A 286 -14.61 -22.18 35.03
N ASN A 287 -15.86 -22.18 35.42
CA ASN A 287 -16.66 -23.38 35.72
C ASN A 287 -17.67 -23.74 34.61
N SER A 288 -17.48 -23.24 33.40
CA SER A 288 -18.27 -23.61 32.23
C SER A 288 -17.40 -24.25 31.11
N VAL A 289 -17.98 -25.20 30.40
CA VAL A 289 -17.48 -25.62 29.11
C VAL A 289 -17.77 -24.50 28.11
N PRO A 290 -16.79 -23.93 27.42
CA PRO A 290 -17.02 -22.81 26.49
C PRO A 290 -17.95 -23.20 25.33
N TYR A 291 -18.65 -22.22 24.79
CA TYR A 291 -19.39 -22.38 23.53
C TYR A 291 -18.63 -21.79 22.34
N GLU A 292 -17.59 -21.01 22.57
CA GLU A 292 -16.77 -20.41 21.49
C GLU A 292 -15.32 -20.18 21.95
N ALA A 293 -14.40 -20.30 21.00
CA ALA A 293 -13.02 -19.86 21.14
C ALA A 293 -12.48 -19.36 19.78
N LYS A 294 -11.65 -18.32 19.78
CA LYS A 294 -11.12 -17.66 18.58
C LYS A 294 -9.65 -17.32 18.71
N ILE A 295 -8.97 -17.28 17.57
CA ILE A 295 -7.67 -16.63 17.41
C ILE A 295 -7.67 -15.76 16.14
N LYS A 296 -6.93 -14.62 16.18
CA LYS A 296 -6.59 -13.88 14.98
C LYS A 296 -5.10 -14.04 14.65
N VAL A 297 -4.82 -14.29 13.38
CA VAL A 297 -3.49 -14.63 12.88
C VAL A 297 -3.12 -13.67 11.75
N ASP A 298 -1.94 -13.06 11.85
CA ASP A 298 -1.30 -12.29 10.77
C ASP A 298 -0.22 -13.16 10.11
N ILE A 299 -0.28 -13.33 8.80
CA ILE A 299 0.73 -14.03 8.02
C ILE A 299 1.28 -13.10 6.95
N ARG A 300 2.61 -13.08 6.78
CA ARG A 300 3.30 -12.23 5.80
C ARG A 300 4.36 -13.01 5.06
N SER A 301 4.51 -12.73 3.76
CA SER A 301 5.56 -13.32 2.96
C SER A 301 5.98 -12.41 1.80
N GLU A 302 7.24 -12.52 1.39
CA GLU A 302 7.75 -11.98 0.13
C GLU A 302 7.31 -12.80 -1.09
N ASN A 303 6.67 -13.95 -0.86
CA ASN A 303 6.18 -14.88 -1.87
C ASN A 303 4.71 -15.25 -1.61
N GLU A 304 3.86 -15.09 -2.61
CA GLU A 304 2.42 -15.34 -2.52
C GLU A 304 2.09 -16.83 -2.33
N GLU A 305 2.91 -17.74 -2.87
CA GLU A 305 2.72 -19.21 -2.69
C GLU A 305 2.91 -19.59 -1.22
N GLU A 306 3.91 -19.00 -0.54
CA GLU A 306 4.16 -19.21 0.89
C GLU A 306 3.02 -18.68 1.76
N LEU A 307 2.38 -17.56 1.39
CA LEU A 307 1.15 -17.10 2.05
C LEU A 307 0.03 -18.13 1.94
N GLY A 308 -0.21 -18.65 0.74
CA GLY A 308 -1.21 -19.70 0.51
C GLY A 308 -0.91 -20.97 1.30
N ARG A 309 0.36 -21.36 1.38
CA ARG A 309 0.81 -22.52 2.17
C ARG A 309 0.56 -22.32 3.67
N LEU A 310 0.88 -21.14 4.23
CA LEU A 310 0.65 -20.85 5.64
C LEU A 310 -0.85 -20.75 5.96
N GLU A 311 -1.67 -20.17 5.10
CA GLU A 311 -3.13 -20.19 5.27
C GLU A 311 -3.67 -21.62 5.29
N SER A 312 -3.23 -22.47 4.36
CA SER A 312 -3.61 -23.89 4.33
C SER A 312 -3.16 -24.60 5.60
N ALA A 313 -1.94 -24.36 6.07
CA ALA A 313 -1.41 -24.93 7.30
C ALA A 313 -2.22 -24.52 8.53
N LEU A 314 -2.70 -23.25 8.59
CA LEU A 314 -3.59 -22.81 9.67
C LEU A 314 -4.91 -23.58 9.63
N ARG A 315 -5.57 -23.66 8.47
CA ARG A 315 -6.85 -24.38 8.29
C ARG A 315 -6.71 -25.85 8.67
N GLU A 316 -5.66 -26.52 8.22
CA GLU A 316 -5.36 -27.92 8.54
C GLU A 316 -5.07 -28.13 10.03
N SER A 317 -4.35 -27.20 10.66
CA SER A 317 -4.02 -27.24 12.08
C SER A 317 -5.27 -27.11 12.95
N ILE A 318 -6.17 -26.17 12.63
CA ILE A 318 -7.45 -26.00 13.33
C ILE A 318 -8.33 -27.23 13.15
N ALA A 319 -8.48 -27.72 11.92
CA ALA A 319 -9.23 -28.95 11.66
C ALA A 319 -8.67 -30.17 12.43
N ALA A 320 -7.34 -30.29 12.53
CA ALA A 320 -6.69 -31.34 13.31
C ALA A 320 -6.94 -31.18 14.82
N GLY A 321 -6.87 -29.95 15.34
CA GLY A 321 -7.17 -29.66 16.73
C GLY A 321 -8.60 -30.06 17.13
N VAL A 322 -9.56 -29.80 16.25
CA VAL A 322 -10.95 -30.23 16.41
C VAL A 322 -11.05 -31.77 16.37
N ARG A 323 -10.41 -32.45 15.40
CA ARG A 323 -10.40 -33.92 15.35
C ARG A 323 -9.80 -34.53 16.63
N ASP A 324 -8.68 -34.00 17.11
CA ASP A 324 -8.01 -34.49 18.32
C ASP A 324 -8.86 -34.31 19.56
N GLU A 325 -9.59 -33.17 19.68
CA GLU A 325 -10.51 -32.94 20.79
C GLU A 325 -11.72 -33.90 20.73
N MET A 326 -12.16 -34.25 19.53
CA MET A 326 -13.28 -35.18 19.31
C MET A 326 -12.91 -36.66 19.32
N ALA A 327 -11.60 -36.99 19.27
CA ALA A 327 -11.13 -38.42 19.19
C ALA A 327 -11.43 -39.26 20.43
N PRO A 328 -11.23 -38.79 21.69
CA PRO A 328 -11.66 -39.54 22.87
C PRO A 328 -13.18 -39.75 22.90
N PRO A 329 -13.68 -40.74 23.63
CA PRO A 329 -15.11 -40.85 23.88
C PRO A 329 -15.60 -39.53 24.48
N ARG A 330 -16.44 -38.81 23.72
CA ARG A 330 -17.03 -37.52 24.15
C ARG A 330 -18.53 -37.67 24.27
N ASP A 331 -19.10 -36.99 25.27
CA ASP A 331 -20.53 -36.82 25.32
C ASP A 331 -20.97 -35.82 24.24
N ARG A 332 -21.69 -36.30 23.26
CA ARG A 332 -22.20 -35.51 22.11
C ARG A 332 -23.70 -35.28 22.16
N SER A 333 -24.34 -35.57 23.30
CA SER A 333 -25.79 -35.44 23.44
C SER A 333 -26.30 -34.02 23.18
N LYS A 334 -25.43 -33.01 23.41
CA LYS A 334 -25.75 -31.59 23.21
C LYS A 334 -25.14 -31.01 21.89
N GLY A 335 -24.36 -31.78 21.15
CA GLY A 335 -23.77 -31.34 19.88
C GLY A 335 -22.28 -31.65 19.72
N ASN A 336 -21.74 -31.23 18.58
CA ASN A 336 -20.33 -31.39 18.21
C ASN A 336 -19.64 -30.03 18.17
N LEU A 337 -18.30 -30.05 17.92
CA LEU A 337 -17.58 -28.84 17.56
C LEU A 337 -17.78 -28.52 16.08
N GLU A 338 -17.97 -27.24 15.80
CA GLU A 338 -17.89 -26.67 14.45
C GLU A 338 -16.71 -25.71 14.40
N TRP A 339 -16.15 -25.49 13.21
CA TRP A 339 -15.04 -24.57 13.06
C TRP A 339 -15.08 -23.89 11.68
N LYS A 340 -14.52 -22.66 11.64
CA LYS A 340 -14.28 -21.92 10.41
C LYS A 340 -12.97 -21.12 10.51
N VAL A 341 -12.45 -20.75 9.37
CA VAL A 341 -11.35 -19.77 9.26
C VAL A 341 -11.76 -18.74 8.22
N ASP A 342 -11.99 -17.53 8.67
CA ASP A 342 -12.40 -16.41 7.87
C ASP A 342 -11.20 -15.54 7.50
N LEU A 343 -11.20 -14.99 6.27
CA LEU A 343 -10.22 -14.00 5.84
C LEU A 343 -10.71 -12.62 6.26
N LEU A 344 -10.02 -11.96 7.19
CA LEU A 344 -10.35 -10.61 7.66
C LEU A 344 -9.78 -9.53 6.74
N GLY A 345 -8.62 -9.78 6.16
CA GLY A 345 -7.96 -8.84 5.27
C GLY A 345 -6.84 -9.50 4.46
N SER A 346 -6.58 -8.94 3.29
CA SER A 346 -5.51 -9.41 2.40
C SER A 346 -4.86 -8.23 1.70
N ARG A 347 -3.55 -8.09 1.83
CA ARG A 347 -2.76 -7.11 1.10
C ARG A 347 -1.93 -7.88 0.07
N PRO A 348 -2.13 -7.63 -1.25
CA PRO A 348 -1.38 -8.34 -2.27
C PRO A 348 0.07 -7.89 -2.35
N GLY A 349 0.95 -8.75 -2.86
CA GLY A 349 2.33 -8.42 -3.20
C GLY A 349 2.44 -7.80 -4.59
N GLY A 350 3.58 -7.17 -4.85
CA GLY A 350 3.92 -6.60 -6.16
C GLY A 350 5.29 -5.95 -6.13
N GLU A 351 5.84 -5.66 -7.29
CA GLU A 351 7.16 -5.04 -7.39
C GLU A 351 7.20 -4.06 -8.56
N LEU A 352 7.76 -2.88 -8.31
CA LEU A 352 8.02 -1.87 -9.33
C LEU A 352 9.21 -2.30 -10.19
N SER A 353 9.09 -2.15 -11.51
CA SER A 353 10.21 -2.39 -12.41
C SER A 353 11.36 -1.41 -12.15
N ASN A 354 12.60 -1.88 -12.21
CA ASN A 354 13.78 -1.03 -12.13
C ASN A 354 13.87 -0.02 -13.29
N ASP A 355 13.20 -0.30 -14.41
CA ASP A 355 13.14 0.56 -15.60
C ASP A 355 11.91 1.49 -15.58
N SER A 356 11.17 1.55 -14.45
CA SER A 356 9.97 2.38 -14.31
C SER A 356 10.29 3.87 -14.51
N PRO A 357 9.50 4.58 -15.33
CA PRO A 357 9.58 6.03 -15.44
C PRO A 357 9.36 6.74 -14.08
N LEU A 358 8.52 6.20 -13.21
CA LEU A 358 8.28 6.75 -11.88
C LEU A 358 9.54 6.67 -11.01
N LEU A 359 10.23 5.51 -11.02
CA LEU A 359 11.49 5.35 -10.29
C LEU A 359 12.58 6.28 -10.86
N ALA A 360 12.60 6.48 -12.17
CA ALA A 360 13.53 7.42 -12.80
C ALA A 360 13.25 8.87 -12.38
N ALA A 361 11.97 9.28 -12.31
CA ALA A 361 11.55 10.61 -11.83
C ALA A 361 11.95 10.83 -10.36
N LEU A 362 11.72 9.84 -9.50
CA LEU A 362 12.14 9.88 -8.09
C LEU A 362 13.66 10.03 -7.95
N ARG A 363 14.45 9.23 -8.69
CA ARG A 363 15.90 9.33 -8.66
C ARG A 363 16.41 10.68 -9.14
N ALA A 364 15.75 11.26 -10.16
CA ALA A 364 16.07 12.61 -10.61
C ALA A 364 15.75 13.67 -9.54
N ALA A 365 14.63 13.51 -8.82
CA ALA A 365 14.28 14.36 -7.69
C ALA A 365 15.30 14.23 -6.54
N ASP A 366 15.68 12.99 -6.17
CA ASP A 366 16.70 12.72 -5.15
C ASP A 366 18.02 13.47 -5.48
N GLU A 367 18.46 13.41 -6.74
CA GLU A 367 19.70 14.08 -7.17
C GLU A 367 19.60 15.60 -7.09
N VAL A 368 18.45 16.20 -7.42
CA VAL A 368 18.23 17.65 -7.32
C VAL A 368 18.25 18.14 -5.87
N VAL A 369 17.64 17.40 -4.95
CA VAL A 369 17.58 17.78 -3.53
C VAL A 369 18.78 17.28 -2.72
N GLY A 370 19.72 16.57 -3.34
CA GLY A 370 20.89 16.02 -2.66
C GLY A 370 20.60 14.86 -1.72
N ASN A 371 19.51 14.12 -1.97
CA ASN A 371 19.07 12.99 -1.16
C ASN A 371 19.61 11.64 -1.69
N GLN A 372 19.77 10.68 -0.78
CA GLN A 372 20.10 9.28 -1.12
C GLN A 372 19.10 8.35 -0.46
N SER A 373 18.31 7.66 -1.26
CA SER A 373 17.30 6.74 -0.76
C SER A 373 17.58 5.29 -1.12
N ARG A 374 17.19 4.39 -0.23
CA ARG A 374 17.26 2.94 -0.40
C ARG A 374 15.90 2.43 -0.89
N LEU A 375 15.94 1.45 -1.80
CA LEU A 375 14.74 0.72 -2.20
C LEU A 375 14.48 -0.39 -1.18
N GLU A 376 13.24 -0.48 -0.73
CA GLU A 376 12.86 -1.47 0.26
C GLU A 376 11.52 -2.14 -0.04
N ARG A 377 11.19 -3.13 0.77
CA ARG A 377 9.91 -3.82 0.79
C ARG A 377 9.14 -3.43 2.05
N SER A 378 7.91 -2.95 1.87
CA SER A 378 7.00 -2.65 2.98
C SER A 378 5.55 -2.96 2.58
N SER A 379 4.63 -2.85 3.53
CA SER A 379 3.19 -3.01 3.30
C SER A 379 2.54 -1.66 3.50
N THR A 380 2.07 -1.06 2.42
CA THR A 380 1.49 0.29 2.36
C THR A 380 0.37 0.32 1.31
N ASP A 381 -0.23 1.47 1.09
CA ASP A 381 -1.18 1.69 -0.01
C ASP A 381 -0.61 1.35 -1.41
N ALA A 382 0.72 1.44 -1.59
CA ALA A 382 1.37 1.03 -2.83
C ALA A 382 1.17 -0.46 -3.20
N ASN A 383 0.76 -1.30 -2.24
CA ASN A 383 0.47 -2.72 -2.49
C ASN A 383 -0.58 -2.91 -3.60
N ILE A 384 -1.63 -2.11 -3.58
CA ILE A 384 -2.74 -2.28 -4.52
C ILE A 384 -2.33 -1.98 -5.96
N PRO A 385 -1.80 -0.78 -6.30
CA PRO A 385 -1.39 -0.51 -7.68
C PRO A 385 -0.25 -1.42 -8.13
N LEU A 386 0.76 -1.71 -7.29
CA LEU A 386 1.87 -2.60 -7.63
C LEU A 386 1.40 -4.02 -7.99
N SER A 387 0.42 -4.55 -7.27
CA SER A 387 -0.14 -5.89 -7.54
C SER A 387 -0.86 -5.99 -8.89
N LEU A 388 -1.24 -4.86 -9.45
CA LEU A 388 -1.94 -4.74 -10.74
C LEU A 388 -1.01 -4.30 -11.89
N GLY A 389 0.30 -4.19 -11.61
CA GLY A 389 1.31 -3.76 -12.58
C GLY A 389 1.24 -2.27 -12.89
N ILE A 390 0.63 -1.46 -12.04
CA ILE A 390 0.64 0.00 -12.13
C ILE A 390 1.87 0.51 -11.37
N ASP A 391 2.64 1.40 -11.99
CA ASP A 391 3.82 2.00 -11.36
C ASP A 391 3.43 2.73 -10.07
N ALA A 392 3.97 2.30 -8.93
CA ALA A 392 3.72 2.91 -7.64
C ALA A 392 4.93 2.89 -6.72
N ILE A 393 5.05 3.92 -5.90
CA ILE A 393 6.02 4.02 -4.80
C ILE A 393 5.34 4.55 -3.55
N SER A 394 5.87 4.17 -2.37
CA SER A 394 5.59 4.87 -1.12
C SER A 394 6.86 5.53 -0.62
N ILE A 395 6.78 6.80 -0.25
CA ILE A 395 7.88 7.64 0.21
C ILE A 395 7.49 8.46 1.43
N GLY A 396 8.45 8.69 2.31
CA GLY A 396 8.26 9.60 3.44
C GLY A 396 8.22 11.06 3.00
N ALA A 397 7.53 11.88 3.78
CA ALA A 397 7.24 13.29 3.53
C ALA A 397 8.29 14.27 4.12
N GLY A 398 9.45 13.77 4.51
CA GLY A 398 10.55 14.56 5.08
C GLY A 398 10.46 14.73 6.59
N GLY A 399 11.45 15.45 7.15
CA GLY A 399 11.65 15.51 8.59
C GLY A 399 12.14 14.17 9.17
N MET A 400 11.94 13.97 10.45
CA MET A 400 12.26 12.73 11.16
C MET A 400 11.10 12.34 12.06
N GLY A 401 10.79 11.06 12.16
CA GLY A 401 9.74 10.55 13.05
C GLY A 401 10.13 9.23 13.67
N GLY A 402 9.37 8.83 14.67
CA GLY A 402 9.55 7.54 15.32
C GLY A 402 8.46 7.21 16.29
N GLY A 403 8.43 5.94 16.72
CA GLY A 403 7.40 5.46 17.62
C GLY A 403 6.03 5.29 16.95
N ALA A 404 5.95 5.20 15.62
CA ALA A 404 4.70 4.92 14.90
C ALA A 404 3.95 3.75 15.56
N HIS A 405 2.63 3.83 15.59
CA HIS A 405 1.73 2.87 16.25
C HIS A 405 1.87 2.83 17.79
N SER A 406 2.49 3.85 18.40
CA SER A 406 2.56 3.98 19.86
C SER A 406 2.07 5.36 20.34
N LEU A 407 1.63 5.43 21.60
CA LEU A 407 1.22 6.70 22.20
C LEU A 407 2.40 7.70 22.39
N GLN A 408 3.65 7.26 22.21
CA GLN A 408 4.86 8.06 22.25
C GLN A 408 5.38 8.45 20.85
N GLU A 409 4.53 8.35 19.85
CA GLU A 409 4.88 8.75 18.50
C GLU A 409 5.27 10.22 18.44
N TRP A 410 6.32 10.50 17.69
CA TRP A 410 6.90 11.83 17.58
C TRP A 410 7.31 12.16 16.16
N TYR A 411 7.37 13.45 15.87
CA TYR A 411 7.87 14.01 14.61
C TYR A 411 8.73 15.23 14.88
N ASP A 412 9.84 15.36 14.14
CA ASP A 412 10.70 16.53 14.09
C ASP A 412 10.73 17.06 12.66
N ALA A 413 10.26 18.29 12.48
CA ALA A 413 10.11 18.92 11.17
C ALA A 413 11.43 19.45 10.57
N THR A 414 12.57 19.30 11.28
CA THR A 414 13.87 19.71 10.77
C THR A 414 14.20 18.97 9.48
N GLY A 415 14.46 19.70 8.39
CA GLY A 415 14.77 19.15 7.07
C GLY A 415 13.57 18.60 6.29
N ARG A 416 12.31 18.90 6.74
CA ARG A 416 11.12 18.43 6.03
C ARG A 416 11.01 18.97 4.59
N GLU A 417 11.59 20.15 4.32
CA GLU A 417 11.61 20.77 2.98
C GLU A 417 12.23 19.85 1.93
N THR A 418 13.22 19.04 2.31
CA THR A 418 13.84 18.05 1.41
C THR A 418 12.81 17.02 0.92
N GLY A 419 11.99 16.47 1.83
CA GLY A 419 10.93 15.51 1.47
C GLY A 419 9.83 16.14 0.65
N LEU A 420 9.39 17.35 1.00
CA LEU A 420 8.37 18.09 0.26
C LEU A 420 8.80 18.37 -1.18
N LYS A 421 10.01 18.91 -1.38
CA LYS A 421 10.58 19.19 -2.72
C LYS A 421 10.77 17.91 -3.52
N ARG A 422 11.27 16.84 -2.87
CA ARG A 422 11.43 15.52 -3.46
C ARG A 422 10.09 14.99 -4.00
N ALA A 423 9.05 15.05 -3.18
CA ALA A 423 7.71 14.59 -3.57
C ALA A 423 7.14 15.41 -4.72
N LEU A 424 7.21 16.75 -4.64
CA LEU A 424 6.76 17.65 -5.71
C LEU A 424 7.49 17.38 -7.03
N LEU A 425 8.83 17.29 -7.02
CA LEU A 425 9.64 17.02 -8.21
C LEU A 425 9.35 15.62 -8.78
N THR A 426 9.11 14.63 -7.95
CA THR A 426 8.75 13.28 -8.39
C THR A 426 7.40 13.29 -9.13
N VAL A 427 6.39 13.92 -8.53
CA VAL A 427 5.05 14.05 -9.12
C VAL A 427 5.11 14.83 -10.44
N LEU A 428 5.81 15.96 -10.47
CA LEU A 428 5.97 16.76 -11.69
C LEU A 428 6.83 16.08 -12.74
N GLY A 429 7.82 15.28 -12.34
CA GLY A 429 8.65 14.48 -13.24
C GLY A 429 7.85 13.43 -14.01
N ILE A 430 6.81 12.86 -13.39
CA ILE A 430 5.95 11.88 -14.04
C ILE A 430 4.70 12.50 -14.66
N SER A 431 4.14 13.57 -14.09
CA SER A 431 2.98 14.25 -14.67
C SER A 431 3.35 15.14 -15.87
N GLY A 432 4.57 15.63 -15.90
CA GLY A 432 5.01 16.69 -16.81
C GLY A 432 4.47 18.07 -16.42
N VAL A 433 5.14 19.12 -16.89
CA VAL A 433 4.71 20.52 -16.74
C VAL A 433 4.41 21.06 -18.11
N ALA A 434 3.23 21.65 -18.29
CA ALA A 434 2.81 22.24 -19.56
C ALA A 434 3.61 23.52 -19.85
N GLU A 435 4.12 23.64 -21.07
CA GLU A 435 4.75 24.86 -21.56
C GLU A 435 3.67 25.94 -21.83
N GLU A 436 3.95 27.17 -21.47
CA GLU A 436 3.14 28.27 -21.97
C GLU A 436 3.32 28.43 -23.47
N LYS A 437 2.21 28.40 -24.19
CA LYS A 437 2.25 28.91 -25.56
C LYS A 437 2.59 30.40 -25.47
N THR A 438 3.83 30.75 -25.76
CA THR A 438 4.22 32.17 -26.01
C THR A 438 3.23 32.73 -27.05
N ARG A 439 2.39 33.67 -26.62
CA ARG A 439 1.49 34.38 -27.53
C ARG A 439 2.26 35.38 -28.34
#